data_f78a6ca355724d7d522d8c30e0ff3c2a
#
_entry.id   f78a6ca355724d7d522d8c30e0ff3c2a
#
_cell.length_a   1.000
_cell.length_b   1.000
_cell.length_c   1.000
_cell.angle_alpha   90.00
_cell.angle_beta   90.00
_cell.angle_gamma   90.00
#
_symmetry.space_group_name_H-M   'P 1'
#
loop_
_entity.id
_entity.type
_entity.pdbx_description
1 polymer ?
#
loop_
_entity_poly.entity_id
_entity_poly.type
_entity_poly.pdbx_seq_one_letter_code
_entity_poly.pdbx_strand_id
1 'polypeptide(L)'
;RLKELFAEDIKNDEDDQLYCQKQYLKNPKGIVMDVEQYIWMTSDFDVIYKEGQLYNPTSDCYGCAYHGNGGEKEKEYCETLYSQMYAKSNFYYIPTRKYEILSDDMLLIDFMSEDMCENMISLAEKRTFNIMDGDVVPSQDLRLKQINEWEKLKRHWNESVYEVVYNYWTPCHMYGLRDAFIIKYEMDKQRSLRLHQDASLVTGSVKLNDDYEGGILEFPRQGITNQDIPIGKCILFPGQVTHPHTSTELLSGIKYSLTIWSSRFENDEN
;
A
#
# COMPACT_ATOMS: atom_id res chain seq x y z
N ARG A 1 -23.57 1.65 10.81
CA ARG A 1 -23.93 2.35 12.09
C ARG A 1 -23.71 3.86 12.01
N LEU A 2 -22.55 4.34 11.57
CA LEU A 2 -22.36 5.80 11.38
C LEU A 2 -23.34 6.38 10.35
N LYS A 3 -23.68 5.67 9.28
CA LYS A 3 -24.72 6.11 8.32
C LYS A 3 -26.11 6.23 8.91
N GLU A 4 -26.44 5.44 9.92
CA GLU A 4 -27.73 5.53 10.64
C GLU A 4 -27.74 6.70 11.63
N LEU A 5 -26.58 7.01 12.22
CA LEU A 5 -26.42 8.17 13.14
C LEU A 5 -26.46 9.50 12.39
N PHE A 6 -25.96 9.56 11.15
CA PHE A 6 -25.89 10.77 10.33
C PHE A 6 -26.95 10.81 9.21
N ALA A 7 -28.06 10.09 9.37
CA ALA A 7 -29.16 10.06 8.40
C ALA A 7 -29.92 11.38 8.27
N GLU A 8 -29.82 12.28 9.27
CA GLU A 8 -30.33 13.65 9.21
C GLU A 8 -29.14 14.61 8.96
N ASP A 9 -29.29 15.52 7.99
CA ASP A 9 -28.26 16.52 7.68
C ASP A 9 -27.88 17.31 8.94
N ILE A 10 -26.60 17.26 9.31
CA ILE A 10 -26.02 18.16 10.32
C ILE A 10 -26.13 19.57 9.76
N LYS A 11 -26.90 20.42 10.43
CA LYS A 11 -26.95 21.84 10.08
C LYS A 11 -25.57 22.44 10.28
N ASN A 12 -25.09 23.19 9.30
CA ASN A 12 -23.72 23.69 9.14
C ASN A 12 -23.06 24.43 10.32
N ASP A 13 -23.76 24.65 11.42
CA ASP A 13 -23.27 25.37 12.60
C ASP A 13 -23.36 24.56 13.90
N GLU A 14 -23.62 23.25 13.83
CA GLU A 14 -23.72 22.41 15.01
C GLU A 14 -22.41 21.63 15.22
N ASP A 15 -21.83 21.77 16.39
CA ASP A 15 -20.68 20.99 16.86
C ASP A 15 -21.03 19.49 16.78
N ASP A 16 -20.18 18.70 16.13
CA ASP A 16 -20.36 17.28 15.92
C ASP A 16 -20.52 16.50 17.23
N GLN A 17 -19.86 16.92 18.31
CA GLN A 17 -19.97 16.34 19.62
C GLN A 17 -21.35 16.62 20.24
N LEU A 18 -21.83 17.84 20.13
CA LEU A 18 -23.16 18.20 20.60
C LEU A 18 -24.24 17.44 19.81
N TYR A 19 -24.05 17.26 18.51
CA TYR A 19 -24.93 16.45 17.68
C TYR A 19 -24.95 14.99 18.15
N CYS A 20 -23.79 14.37 18.36
CA CYS A 20 -23.67 13.00 18.87
C CYS A 20 -24.33 12.84 20.25
N GLN A 21 -24.14 13.79 21.16
CA GLN A 21 -24.80 13.78 22.45
C GLN A 21 -26.34 13.85 22.35
N LYS A 22 -26.86 14.72 21.48
CA LYS A 22 -28.29 14.81 21.20
C LYS A 22 -28.86 13.51 20.63
N GLN A 23 -28.15 12.85 19.73
CA GLN A 23 -28.57 11.56 19.18
C GLN A 23 -28.52 10.45 20.26
N TYR A 24 -27.49 10.44 21.10
CA TYR A 24 -27.42 9.51 22.23
C TYR A 24 -28.63 9.67 23.20
N LEU A 25 -28.99 10.89 23.54
CA LEU A 25 -30.14 11.15 24.40
C LEU A 25 -31.47 10.71 23.79
N LYS A 26 -31.59 10.78 22.44
CA LYS A 26 -32.78 10.29 21.69
C LYS A 26 -32.85 8.77 21.62
N ASN A 27 -31.72 8.10 21.44
CA ASN A 27 -31.64 6.65 21.26
C ASN A 27 -30.34 6.03 21.84
N PRO A 28 -30.29 5.85 23.18
CA PRO A 28 -29.07 5.39 23.85
C PRO A 28 -28.63 3.97 23.49
N LYS A 29 -29.49 3.15 22.90
CA LYS A 29 -29.19 1.76 22.54
C LYS A 29 -28.27 1.63 21.31
N GLY A 30 -28.09 2.68 20.53
CA GLY A 30 -27.29 2.67 19.31
C GLY A 30 -25.83 3.10 19.50
N ILE A 31 -25.47 3.68 20.64
CA ILE A 31 -24.18 4.32 20.88
C ILE A 31 -23.45 3.56 22.00
N VAL A 32 -22.21 3.18 21.72
CA VAL A 32 -21.31 2.59 22.73
C VAL A 32 -20.52 3.73 23.35
N MET A 33 -20.63 3.88 24.66
CA MET A 33 -19.80 4.84 25.41
C MET A 33 -18.38 4.28 25.52
N ASP A 34 -17.39 5.15 25.32
CA ASP A 34 -15.99 4.83 25.56
C ASP A 34 -15.67 4.91 27.06
N VAL A 35 -16.12 3.90 27.81
CA VAL A 35 -15.92 3.84 29.27
C VAL A 35 -14.47 3.56 29.66
N GLU A 36 -13.66 3.06 28.74
CA GLU A 36 -12.25 2.75 28.96
C GLU A 36 -11.32 3.87 28.47
N GLN A 37 -11.89 4.97 27.97
CA GLN A 37 -11.15 6.16 27.54
C GLN A 37 -10.10 5.88 26.46
N TYR A 38 -10.42 5.08 25.45
CA TYR A 38 -9.55 4.84 24.31
C TYR A 38 -9.47 6.04 23.34
N ILE A 39 -10.47 6.93 23.40
CA ILE A 39 -10.51 8.16 22.60
C ILE A 39 -10.42 9.34 23.58
N TRP A 40 -9.36 10.12 23.44
CA TRP A 40 -9.11 11.26 24.33
C TRP A 40 -9.39 12.59 23.65
N MET A 41 -9.80 13.54 24.47
CA MET A 41 -10.11 14.90 24.03
C MET A 41 -8.93 15.84 24.29
N THR A 42 -8.92 16.97 23.61
CA THR A 42 -7.91 18.03 23.81
C THR A 42 -7.81 18.58 25.22
N SER A 43 -8.79 18.33 26.08
CA SER A 43 -8.72 18.70 27.50
C SER A 43 -7.82 17.80 28.34
N ASP A 44 -7.38 16.65 27.80
CA ASP A 44 -6.54 15.68 28.49
C ASP A 44 -5.06 15.98 28.23
N PHE A 45 -4.55 17.07 28.79
CA PHE A 45 -3.16 17.51 28.62
C PHE A 45 -2.10 16.60 29.26
N ASP A 46 -2.53 15.59 30.03
CA ASP A 46 -1.63 14.62 30.62
C ASP A 46 -1.19 13.49 29.68
N VAL A 47 -1.77 13.46 28.48
CA VAL A 47 -1.42 12.44 27.49
C VAL A 47 0.02 12.61 27.02
N ILE A 48 0.78 11.54 27.08
CA ILE A 48 2.18 11.51 26.61
C ILE A 48 2.38 10.37 25.62
N TYR A 49 3.47 10.44 24.86
CA TYR A 49 3.89 9.34 24.01
C TYR A 49 4.85 8.42 24.75
N LYS A 50 4.44 7.18 24.98
CA LYS A 50 5.20 6.17 25.72
C LYS A 50 5.19 4.85 24.95
N GLU A 51 6.35 4.23 24.77
CA GLU A 51 6.50 2.90 24.18
C GLU A 51 5.82 2.72 22.80
N GLY A 52 5.78 3.79 22.00
CA GLY A 52 5.18 3.73 20.66
C GLY A 52 3.68 4.00 20.60
N GLN A 53 3.04 4.34 21.74
CA GLN A 53 1.61 4.60 21.83
C GLN A 53 1.28 5.85 22.65
N LEU A 54 0.10 6.40 22.46
CA LEU A 54 -0.44 7.43 23.33
C LEU A 54 -0.79 6.81 24.70
N TYR A 55 -0.35 7.46 25.76
CA TYR A 55 -0.54 6.98 27.13
C TYR A 55 -1.00 8.13 28.02
N ASN A 56 -2.02 7.88 28.82
CA ASN A 56 -2.51 8.82 29.83
C ASN A 56 -2.08 8.34 31.23
N PRO A 57 -1.12 9.03 31.89
CA PRO A 57 -0.64 8.65 33.21
C PRO A 57 -1.72 8.70 34.29
N THR A 58 -2.71 9.58 34.13
CA THR A 58 -3.78 9.77 35.13
C THR A 58 -4.74 8.59 35.15
N SER A 59 -5.08 8.04 33.98
CA SER A 59 -5.96 6.87 33.86
C SER A 59 -5.22 5.55 33.79
N ASP A 60 -3.87 5.59 33.67
CA ASP A 60 -2.99 4.43 33.43
C ASP A 60 -3.41 3.58 32.21
N CYS A 61 -3.85 4.26 31.15
CA CYS A 61 -4.36 3.61 29.94
C CYS A 61 -3.60 4.03 28.69
N TYR A 62 -3.57 3.14 27.70
CA TYR A 62 -3.12 3.44 26.34
C TYR A 62 -4.33 3.79 25.46
N GLY A 63 -4.23 4.91 24.72
CA GLY A 63 -5.31 5.38 23.85
C GLY A 63 -5.15 4.94 22.40
N CYS A 64 -6.28 4.79 21.72
CA CYS A 64 -6.34 4.50 20.28
C CYS A 64 -6.40 5.77 19.42
N ALA A 65 -6.90 6.86 19.96
CA ALA A 65 -7.07 8.12 19.24
C ALA A 65 -7.00 9.32 20.18
N TYR A 66 -6.58 10.45 19.64
CA TYR A 66 -6.59 11.74 20.31
C TYR A 66 -7.29 12.76 19.41
N HIS A 67 -8.33 13.39 19.93
CA HIS A 67 -9.14 14.35 19.20
C HIS A 67 -8.71 15.79 19.53
N GLY A 68 -8.08 16.44 18.56
CA GLY A 68 -7.56 17.80 18.69
C GLY A 68 -8.46 18.81 17.99
N ASN A 69 -9.40 19.40 18.69
CA ASN A 69 -10.27 20.48 18.18
C ASN A 69 -10.39 21.64 19.17
N GLY A 70 -9.29 22.13 19.62
CA GLY A 70 -9.24 23.23 20.56
C GLY A 70 -8.71 24.54 19.98
N GLY A 71 -8.41 25.47 20.86
CA GLY A 71 -7.72 26.71 20.51
C GLY A 71 -6.24 26.50 20.18
N GLU A 72 -5.46 27.59 20.11
CA GLU A 72 -4.06 27.52 19.69
C GLU A 72 -3.17 26.65 20.60
N LYS A 73 -3.46 26.63 21.92
CA LYS A 73 -2.69 25.81 22.88
C LYS A 73 -2.88 24.32 22.65
N GLU A 74 -4.09 23.91 22.36
CA GLU A 74 -4.45 22.53 22.07
C GLU A 74 -3.81 22.08 20.77
N LYS A 75 -3.78 22.98 19.78
CA LYS A 75 -3.10 22.72 18.51
C LYS A 75 -1.60 22.53 18.70
N GLU A 76 -0.94 23.41 19.44
CA GLU A 76 0.48 23.30 19.76
C GLU A 76 0.79 22.01 20.52
N TYR A 77 -0.09 21.60 21.42
CA TYR A 77 0.05 20.35 22.17
C TYR A 77 -0.08 19.13 21.25
N CYS A 78 -1.07 19.10 20.38
CA CYS A 78 -1.23 18.03 19.38
C CYS A 78 -0.04 17.96 18.43
N GLU A 79 0.48 19.11 17.98
CA GLU A 79 1.69 19.17 17.14
C GLU A 79 2.92 18.62 17.87
N THR A 80 3.03 18.88 19.17
CA THR A 80 4.11 18.36 20.02
C THR A 80 4.01 16.84 20.18
N LEU A 81 2.82 16.32 20.49
CA LEU A 81 2.59 14.86 20.56
C LEU A 81 2.89 14.19 19.23
N TYR A 82 2.39 14.76 18.14
CA TYR A 82 2.63 14.28 16.80
C TYR A 82 4.12 14.22 16.48
N SER A 83 4.86 15.30 16.76
CA SER A 83 6.30 15.34 16.56
C SER A 83 7.04 14.29 17.40
N GLN A 84 6.61 14.03 18.64
CA GLN A 84 7.18 12.99 19.48
C GLN A 84 6.89 11.57 18.95
N MET A 85 5.69 11.34 18.45
CA MET A 85 5.33 10.08 17.79
C MET A 85 6.21 9.82 16.58
N TYR A 86 6.41 10.82 15.74
CA TYR A 86 7.26 10.70 14.53
C TYR A 86 8.74 10.56 14.87
N ALA A 87 9.26 11.32 15.83
CA ALA A 87 10.67 11.26 16.21
C ALA A 87 11.10 9.91 16.81
N LYS A 88 10.16 9.21 17.50
CA LYS A 88 10.45 7.92 18.16
C LYS A 88 10.15 6.69 17.32
N SER A 89 9.30 6.82 16.30
CA SER A 89 8.85 5.65 15.53
C SER A 89 9.85 5.19 14.48
N ASN A 90 11.02 5.83 14.27
CA ASN A 90 11.87 5.63 13.10
C ASN A 90 11.11 5.73 11.76
N PHE A 91 9.93 6.29 11.77
CA PHE A 91 9.30 6.76 10.56
C PHE A 91 10.16 7.95 10.11
N TYR A 92 11.13 7.66 9.25
CA TYR A 92 11.66 8.72 8.43
C TYR A 92 10.44 9.38 7.77
N TYR A 93 10.29 10.68 7.96
CA TYR A 93 9.44 11.48 7.10
C TYR A 93 10.03 11.30 5.70
N ILE A 94 9.52 10.33 5.00
CA ILE A 94 9.76 10.20 3.57
C ILE A 94 8.90 11.30 2.99
N PRO A 95 9.51 12.36 2.43
CA PRO A 95 8.73 13.40 1.78
C PRO A 95 7.80 12.70 0.81
N THR A 96 6.53 13.01 0.86
CA THR A 96 5.44 12.41 0.08
C THR A 96 5.98 11.98 -1.26
N ARG A 97 6.15 10.68 -1.49
CA ARG A 97 6.75 10.20 -2.74
C ARG A 97 5.85 10.67 -3.85
N LYS A 98 6.42 11.41 -4.78
CA LYS A 98 5.68 11.88 -5.93
C LYS A 98 5.25 10.65 -6.72
N TYR A 99 3.98 10.56 -7.00
CA TYR A 99 3.44 9.62 -7.96
C TYR A 99 2.84 10.36 -9.14
N GLU A 100 2.84 9.72 -10.27
CA GLU A 100 2.13 10.14 -11.46
C GLU A 100 0.86 9.28 -11.61
N ILE A 101 -0.25 9.88 -11.98
CA ILE A 101 -1.49 9.15 -12.27
C ILE A 101 -1.47 8.80 -13.75
N LEU A 102 -1.39 7.51 -14.06
CA LEU A 102 -1.42 7.02 -15.44
C LEU A 102 -2.85 6.90 -15.96
N SER A 103 -3.77 6.49 -15.11
CA SER A 103 -5.19 6.31 -15.37
C SER A 103 -5.92 6.23 -14.05
N ASP A 104 -7.25 6.12 -14.06
CA ASP A 104 -8.04 5.86 -12.87
C ASP A 104 -7.51 4.60 -12.17
N ASP A 105 -7.17 4.75 -10.90
CA ASP A 105 -6.59 3.70 -10.05
C ASP A 105 -5.28 3.07 -10.56
N MET A 106 -4.51 3.79 -11.38
CA MET A 106 -3.16 3.38 -11.80
C MET A 106 -2.14 4.47 -11.53
N LEU A 107 -1.10 4.14 -10.77
CA LEU A 107 -0.06 5.06 -10.36
C LEU A 107 1.31 4.62 -10.88
N LEU A 108 2.18 5.58 -11.14
CA LEU A 108 3.58 5.36 -11.46
C LEU A 108 4.45 6.02 -10.40
N ILE A 109 5.39 5.26 -9.84
CA ILE A 109 6.34 5.74 -8.84
C ILE A 109 7.78 5.42 -9.21
N ASP A 110 8.72 6.20 -8.69
CA ASP A 110 10.14 5.83 -8.65
C ASP A 110 10.33 4.72 -7.61
N PHE A 111 10.81 3.55 -8.03
CA PHE A 111 10.91 2.41 -7.13
C PHE A 111 12.32 1.83 -7.03
N MET A 112 13.00 1.60 -8.14
CA MET A 112 14.35 1.07 -8.19
C MET A 112 15.24 1.92 -9.10
N SER A 113 16.53 2.02 -8.77
CA SER A 113 17.52 2.53 -9.72
C SER A 113 17.86 1.47 -10.79
N GLU A 114 18.43 1.89 -11.90
CA GLU A 114 18.92 0.96 -12.94
C GLU A 114 19.92 -0.04 -12.36
N ASP A 115 20.87 0.41 -11.53
CA ASP A 115 21.84 -0.48 -10.84
C ASP A 115 21.15 -1.54 -9.97
N MET A 116 20.04 -1.18 -9.29
CA MET A 116 19.25 -2.14 -8.51
C MET A 116 18.57 -3.16 -9.44
N CYS A 117 18.06 -2.74 -10.58
CA CYS A 117 17.46 -3.62 -11.58
C CYS A 117 18.48 -4.60 -12.16
N GLU A 118 19.67 -4.13 -12.55
CA GLU A 118 20.78 -4.97 -13.03
C GLU A 118 21.23 -5.99 -11.98
N ASN A 119 21.37 -5.55 -10.72
CA ASN A 119 21.72 -6.44 -9.62
C ASN A 119 20.65 -7.51 -9.41
N MET A 120 19.38 -7.15 -9.51
CA MET A 120 18.27 -8.08 -9.36
C MET A 120 18.28 -9.14 -10.49
N ILE A 121 18.50 -8.73 -11.73
CA ILE A 121 18.66 -9.65 -12.86
C ILE A 121 19.88 -10.56 -12.65
N SER A 122 21.02 -10.01 -12.25
CA SER A 122 22.26 -10.77 -12.01
C SER A 122 22.09 -11.82 -10.90
N LEU A 123 21.30 -11.52 -9.88
CA LEU A 123 20.95 -12.48 -8.82
C LEU A 123 19.99 -13.56 -9.32
N ALA A 124 19.02 -13.18 -10.14
CA ALA A 124 18.04 -14.09 -10.70
C ALA A 124 18.69 -15.10 -11.67
N GLU A 125 19.62 -14.66 -12.50
CA GLU A 125 20.33 -15.52 -13.47
C GLU A 125 21.21 -16.61 -12.82
N LYS A 126 21.56 -16.44 -11.55
CA LYS A 126 22.26 -17.48 -10.76
C LYS A 126 21.31 -18.55 -10.19
N ARG A 127 20.03 -18.48 -10.52
CA ARG A 127 18.97 -19.32 -9.99
C ARG A 127 18.18 -19.99 -11.12
N THR A 128 17.38 -20.96 -10.75
CA THR A 128 16.50 -21.63 -11.71
C THR A 128 15.15 -20.95 -11.74
N PHE A 129 14.70 -20.55 -12.91
CA PHE A 129 13.34 -20.11 -13.14
C PHE A 129 12.46 -21.35 -13.34
N ASN A 130 11.34 -21.40 -12.64
CA ASN A 130 10.42 -22.51 -12.69
C ASN A 130 9.04 -22.08 -13.19
N ILE A 131 8.35 -22.99 -13.85
CA ILE A 131 6.93 -22.88 -14.11
C ILE A 131 6.25 -23.74 -13.05
N MET A 132 5.39 -23.14 -12.21
CA MET A 132 4.69 -23.85 -11.16
C MET A 132 3.56 -24.69 -11.75
N ASP A 133 3.60 -25.99 -11.52
CA ASP A 133 2.52 -26.90 -11.90
C ASP A 133 1.24 -26.54 -11.12
N GLY A 134 0.15 -26.37 -11.87
CA GLY A 134 -1.15 -26.05 -11.30
C GLY A 134 -1.46 -24.54 -11.20
N ASP A 135 -0.54 -23.66 -11.55
CA ASP A 135 -0.85 -22.23 -11.67
C ASP A 135 -1.88 -21.99 -12.78
N VAL A 136 -2.92 -21.22 -12.44
CA VAL A 136 -3.97 -20.86 -13.41
C VAL A 136 -3.40 -20.01 -14.55
N VAL A 137 -2.37 -19.20 -14.25
CA VAL A 137 -1.63 -18.36 -15.19
C VAL A 137 -0.15 -18.70 -15.07
N PRO A 138 0.32 -19.81 -15.70
CA PRO A 138 1.69 -20.25 -15.53
C PRO A 138 2.66 -19.19 -16.05
N SER A 139 3.67 -18.89 -15.26
CA SER A 139 4.79 -18.02 -15.63
C SER A 139 6.12 -18.68 -15.32
N GLN A 140 7.13 -18.40 -16.17
CA GLN A 140 8.51 -18.78 -15.89
C GLN A 140 9.08 -17.76 -14.91
N ASP A 141 9.03 -18.07 -13.62
CA ASP A 141 9.37 -17.13 -12.56
C ASP A 141 10.36 -17.66 -11.52
N LEU A 142 10.93 -16.71 -10.79
CA LEU A 142 11.73 -16.92 -9.59
C LEU A 142 11.06 -16.21 -8.42
N ARG A 143 10.60 -16.99 -7.46
CA ARG A 143 9.94 -16.47 -6.24
C ARG A 143 10.97 -15.90 -5.27
N LEU A 144 10.83 -14.61 -4.92
CA LEU A 144 11.78 -13.92 -4.05
C LEU A 144 11.70 -14.34 -2.58
N LYS A 145 10.56 -14.87 -2.12
CA LYS A 145 10.43 -15.50 -0.79
C LYS A 145 11.46 -16.60 -0.52
N GLN A 146 11.98 -17.21 -1.56
CA GLN A 146 12.94 -18.34 -1.47
C GLN A 146 14.40 -17.85 -1.42
N ILE A 147 14.64 -16.55 -1.47
CA ILE A 147 15.97 -15.97 -1.52
C ILE A 147 16.14 -14.84 -0.49
N ASN A 148 17.39 -14.53 -0.16
CA ASN A 148 17.73 -13.55 0.90
C ASN A 148 17.25 -12.12 0.62
N GLU A 149 16.90 -11.81 -0.62
CA GLU A 149 16.44 -10.48 -1.05
C GLU A 149 15.01 -10.18 -0.59
N TRP A 150 14.24 -11.18 -0.18
CA TRP A 150 12.84 -11.03 0.25
C TRP A 150 12.65 -9.95 1.33
N GLU A 151 13.42 -10.03 2.42
CA GLU A 151 13.28 -9.08 3.53
C GLU A 151 13.70 -7.66 3.15
N LYS A 152 14.68 -7.53 2.24
CA LYS A 152 15.10 -6.23 1.70
C LYS A 152 14.00 -5.62 0.82
N LEU A 153 13.41 -6.42 -0.07
CA LEU A 153 12.31 -5.99 -0.92
C LEU A 153 11.08 -5.62 -0.09
N LYS A 154 10.74 -6.43 0.91
CA LYS A 154 9.62 -6.17 1.81
C LYS A 154 9.77 -4.82 2.53
N ARG A 155 10.96 -4.53 3.05
CA ARG A 155 11.27 -3.23 3.65
C ARG A 155 11.15 -2.10 2.63
N HIS A 156 11.78 -2.25 1.48
CA HIS A 156 11.77 -1.25 0.42
C HIS A 156 10.36 -0.96 -0.09
N TRP A 157 9.52 -1.98 -0.25
CA TRP A 157 8.11 -1.83 -0.59
C TRP A 157 7.36 -1.03 0.47
N ASN A 158 7.49 -1.40 1.74
CA ASN A 158 6.81 -0.70 2.83
C ASN A 158 7.21 0.78 2.89
N GLU A 159 8.51 1.07 2.76
CA GLU A 159 9.04 2.45 2.78
C GLU A 159 8.63 3.26 1.54
N SER A 160 8.39 2.61 0.40
CA SER A 160 8.17 3.28 -0.88
C SER A 160 6.70 3.40 -1.27
N VAL A 161 5.88 2.42 -0.90
CA VAL A 161 4.55 2.21 -1.46
C VAL A 161 3.46 2.45 -0.43
N TYR A 162 3.70 2.15 0.85
CA TYR A 162 2.65 2.22 1.88
C TYR A 162 1.98 3.60 1.94
N GLU A 163 2.77 4.67 1.99
CA GLU A 163 2.25 6.04 2.06
C GLU A 163 1.46 6.42 0.79
N VAL A 164 1.94 6.03 -0.38
CA VAL A 164 1.26 6.28 -1.66
C VAL A 164 -0.09 5.57 -1.70
N VAL A 165 -0.12 4.28 -1.33
CA VAL A 165 -1.36 3.49 -1.28
C VAL A 165 -2.34 4.07 -0.26
N TYR A 166 -1.88 4.42 0.92
CA TYR A 166 -2.72 4.99 1.97
C TYR A 166 -3.33 6.34 1.57
N ASN A 167 -2.54 7.20 0.92
CA ASN A 167 -3.01 8.52 0.51
C ASN A 167 -3.94 8.48 -0.71
N TYR A 168 -3.68 7.59 -1.66
CA TYR A 168 -4.47 7.52 -2.89
C TYR A 168 -5.74 6.66 -2.73
N TRP A 169 -5.61 5.48 -2.14
CA TRP A 169 -6.73 4.57 -1.88
C TRP A 169 -7.07 4.54 -0.38
N THR A 170 -7.56 5.65 0.15
CA THR A 170 -7.79 5.88 1.59
C THR A 170 -8.44 4.72 2.36
N PRO A 171 -9.41 3.96 1.82
CA PRO A 171 -9.95 2.81 2.55
C PRO A 171 -9.14 1.52 2.38
N CYS A 172 -8.01 1.57 1.66
CA CYS A 172 -7.22 0.38 1.39
C CYS A 172 -6.20 0.14 2.51
N HIS A 173 -6.42 -0.89 3.31
CA HIS A 173 -5.41 -1.38 4.25
C HIS A 173 -4.52 -2.37 3.53
N MET A 174 -3.25 -1.98 3.33
CA MET A 174 -2.24 -2.86 2.78
C MET A 174 -1.55 -3.60 3.94
N TYR A 175 -1.81 -4.89 4.04
CA TYR A 175 -1.27 -5.75 5.11
C TYR A 175 0.18 -6.23 4.89
N GLY A 176 0.92 -5.59 4.01
CA GLY A 176 2.29 -5.96 3.67
C GLY A 176 2.40 -6.74 2.36
N LEU A 177 3.56 -7.37 2.15
CA LEU A 177 3.81 -8.18 0.97
C LEU A 177 3.35 -9.63 1.17
N ARG A 178 2.57 -10.12 0.21
CA ARG A 178 2.21 -11.53 0.10
C ARG A 178 3.26 -12.32 -0.65
N ASP A 179 3.66 -11.85 -1.83
CA ASP A 179 4.62 -12.52 -2.71
C ASP A 179 5.30 -11.52 -3.65
N ALA A 180 6.45 -11.90 -4.18
CA ALA A 180 7.09 -11.18 -5.27
C ALA A 180 7.93 -12.14 -6.11
N PHE A 181 7.93 -11.92 -7.41
CA PHE A 181 8.63 -12.81 -8.33
C PHE A 181 9.15 -12.09 -9.56
N ILE A 182 10.31 -12.54 -10.03
CA ILE A 182 10.87 -12.09 -11.28
C ILE A 182 10.38 -13.04 -12.38
N ILE A 183 9.72 -12.49 -13.38
CA ILE A 183 9.28 -13.23 -14.57
C ILE A 183 10.31 -13.03 -15.65
N LYS A 184 10.75 -14.12 -16.26
CA LYS A 184 11.66 -14.13 -17.40
C LYS A 184 10.91 -14.54 -18.66
N TYR A 185 11.01 -13.73 -19.70
CA TYR A 185 10.53 -14.06 -21.04
C TYR A 185 11.73 -14.25 -21.95
N GLU A 186 11.76 -15.35 -22.70
CA GLU A 186 12.83 -15.69 -23.63
C GLU A 186 12.27 -16.46 -24.85
N MET A 187 12.95 -16.32 -25.98
CA MET A 187 12.42 -16.72 -27.29
C MET A 187 12.12 -18.22 -27.46
N ASP A 188 12.85 -19.06 -26.75
CA ASP A 188 12.74 -20.52 -26.83
C ASP A 188 11.89 -21.13 -25.71
N LYS A 189 11.34 -20.28 -24.83
CA LYS A 189 10.48 -20.71 -23.71
C LYS A 189 9.20 -19.89 -23.65
N GLN A 190 9.00 -19.14 -22.53
CA GLN A 190 7.85 -18.28 -22.38
C GLN A 190 8.07 -16.95 -23.09
N ARG A 191 7.19 -16.61 -24.02
CA ARG A 191 7.25 -15.36 -24.81
C ARG A 191 6.17 -14.35 -24.45
N SER A 192 5.11 -14.80 -23.83
CA SER A 192 3.96 -13.95 -23.49
C SER A 192 3.28 -14.42 -22.21
N LEU A 193 2.38 -13.61 -21.68
CA LEU A 193 1.50 -13.99 -20.59
C LEU A 193 0.08 -13.58 -20.97
N ARG A 194 -0.86 -14.53 -20.92
CA ARG A 194 -2.24 -14.31 -21.32
C ARG A 194 -2.93 -13.25 -20.45
N LEU A 195 -4.05 -12.72 -20.92
CA LEU A 195 -4.88 -11.81 -20.14
C LEU A 195 -5.33 -12.46 -18.84
N HIS A 196 -5.08 -11.80 -17.71
CA HIS A 196 -5.38 -12.29 -16.38
C HIS A 196 -5.55 -11.15 -15.39
N GLN A 197 -5.88 -11.50 -14.18
CA GLN A 197 -5.89 -10.64 -12.99
C GLN A 197 -5.01 -11.25 -11.91
N ASP A 198 -4.52 -10.45 -10.99
CA ASP A 198 -3.64 -10.88 -9.92
C ASP A 198 -4.39 -11.26 -8.66
N ALA A 199 -3.82 -12.21 -7.91
CA ALA A 199 -4.30 -12.56 -6.58
C ALA A 199 -3.71 -11.63 -5.50
N SER A 200 -3.82 -10.32 -5.70
CA SER A 200 -3.22 -9.25 -4.88
C SER A 200 -4.26 -8.17 -4.59
N LEU A 201 -4.10 -7.44 -3.49
CA LEU A 201 -4.90 -6.24 -3.25
C LEU A 201 -4.38 -5.09 -4.11
N VAL A 202 -3.09 -4.79 -3.98
CA VAL A 202 -2.35 -3.86 -4.82
C VAL A 202 -1.17 -4.59 -5.42
N THR A 203 -1.06 -4.55 -6.74
CA THR A 203 0.08 -5.09 -7.47
C THR A 203 1.04 -3.98 -7.86
N GLY A 204 2.33 -4.23 -7.71
CA GLY A 204 3.41 -3.46 -8.31
C GLY A 204 4.05 -4.22 -9.46
N SER A 205 4.21 -3.58 -10.60
CA SER A 205 4.93 -4.12 -11.74
C SER A 205 6.10 -3.21 -12.11
N VAL A 206 7.32 -3.76 -12.11
CA VAL A 206 8.55 -3.04 -12.41
C VAL A 206 9.20 -3.62 -13.64
N LYS A 207 9.52 -2.75 -14.62
CA LYS A 207 10.37 -3.10 -15.78
C LYS A 207 11.82 -3.15 -15.29
N LEU A 208 12.48 -4.31 -15.42
CA LEU A 208 13.87 -4.47 -14.96
C LEU A 208 14.91 -4.21 -16.07
N ASN A 209 14.53 -4.39 -17.34
CA ASN A 209 15.36 -4.08 -18.51
C ASN A 209 14.49 -3.63 -19.69
N ASP A 210 15.08 -3.16 -20.77
CA ASP A 210 14.39 -2.76 -22.00
C ASP A 210 15.14 -3.11 -23.29
N ASP A 211 16.18 -3.94 -23.22
CA ASP A 211 16.96 -4.46 -24.34
C ASP A 211 16.26 -5.64 -25.06
N TYR A 212 14.95 -5.49 -25.31
CA TYR A 212 14.10 -6.46 -25.99
C TYR A 212 13.04 -5.78 -26.86
N GLU A 213 12.42 -6.53 -27.77
CA GLU A 213 11.29 -6.09 -28.59
C GLU A 213 10.03 -6.90 -28.26
N GLY A 214 8.87 -6.26 -28.32
CA GLY A 214 7.60 -6.87 -27.89
C GLY A 214 7.51 -7.00 -26.38
N GLY A 215 6.84 -8.02 -25.87
CA GLY A 215 6.75 -8.29 -24.43
C GLY A 215 6.14 -7.14 -23.61
N ILE A 216 5.27 -6.33 -24.21
CA ILE A 216 4.71 -5.12 -23.61
C ILE A 216 3.65 -5.52 -22.59
N LEU A 217 3.72 -4.97 -21.39
CA LEU A 217 2.64 -5.06 -20.41
C LEU A 217 1.50 -4.13 -20.83
N GLU A 218 0.33 -4.70 -21.05
CA GLU A 218 -0.85 -3.96 -21.51
C GLU A 218 -2.02 -4.13 -20.53
N PHE A 219 -2.72 -3.02 -20.28
CA PHE A 219 -3.98 -2.95 -19.58
C PHE A 219 -5.09 -2.53 -20.55
N PRO A 220 -5.71 -3.50 -21.25
CA PRO A 220 -6.63 -3.19 -22.38
C PRO A 220 -7.84 -2.36 -21.94
N ARG A 221 -8.31 -2.55 -20.72
CA ARG A 221 -9.46 -1.80 -20.17
C ARG A 221 -9.13 -0.34 -19.92
N GLN A 222 -7.92 -0.04 -19.45
CA GLN A 222 -7.45 1.32 -19.15
C GLN A 222 -6.80 2.00 -20.34
N GLY A 223 -6.44 1.25 -21.38
CA GLY A 223 -5.70 1.76 -22.53
C GLY A 223 -4.26 2.16 -22.19
N ILE A 224 -3.65 1.54 -21.18
CA ILE A 224 -2.31 1.83 -20.69
C ILE A 224 -1.37 0.70 -21.07
N THR A 225 -0.13 1.08 -21.40
CA THR A 225 0.98 0.14 -21.62
C THR A 225 2.24 0.60 -20.87
N ASN A 226 3.18 -0.33 -20.66
CA ASN A 226 4.48 0.02 -20.08
C ASN A 226 5.57 0.28 -21.13
N GLN A 227 5.23 0.46 -22.39
CA GLN A 227 6.19 0.61 -23.48
C GLN A 227 7.19 1.73 -23.20
N ASP A 228 6.68 2.93 -22.91
CA ASP A 228 7.48 4.15 -22.70
C ASP A 228 7.86 4.39 -21.23
N ILE A 229 7.56 3.43 -20.35
CA ILE A 229 7.89 3.53 -18.94
C ILE A 229 9.35 3.15 -18.73
N PRO A 230 10.15 4.03 -18.08
CA PRO A 230 11.56 3.77 -17.81
C PRO A 230 11.80 2.56 -16.91
N ILE A 231 13.00 1.98 -17.01
CA ILE A 231 13.50 0.93 -16.11
C ILE A 231 13.41 1.42 -14.65
N GLY A 232 13.04 0.52 -13.73
CA GLY A 232 12.99 0.79 -12.30
C GLY A 232 11.77 1.54 -11.82
N LYS A 233 10.95 2.10 -12.71
CA LYS A 233 9.64 2.63 -12.34
C LYS A 233 8.67 1.50 -12.03
N CYS A 234 7.82 1.71 -11.03
CA CYS A 234 6.79 0.76 -10.63
C CYS A 234 5.39 1.29 -10.99
N ILE A 235 4.63 0.51 -11.75
CA ILE A 235 3.20 0.72 -11.93
C ILE A 235 2.49 0.06 -10.76
N LEU A 236 1.70 0.84 -10.00
CA LEU A 236 0.84 0.35 -8.94
C LEU A 236 -0.61 0.33 -9.43
N PHE A 237 -1.31 -0.77 -9.19
CA PHE A 237 -2.71 -0.93 -9.60
C PHE A 237 -3.44 -1.94 -8.72
N PRO A 238 -4.79 -1.87 -8.61
CA PRO A 238 -5.58 -2.92 -7.96
C PRO A 238 -5.39 -4.25 -8.68
N GLY A 239 -4.92 -5.28 -7.96
CA GLY A 239 -4.56 -6.57 -8.58
C GLY A 239 -5.75 -7.39 -9.09
N GLN A 240 -6.98 -7.10 -8.60
CA GLN A 240 -8.16 -7.90 -8.90
C GLN A 240 -8.89 -7.47 -10.17
N VAL A 241 -10.13 -7.87 -10.32
CA VAL A 241 -10.97 -7.86 -11.52
C VAL A 241 -11.04 -6.54 -12.31
N THR A 242 -10.68 -5.41 -11.72
CA THR A 242 -10.79 -4.11 -12.38
C THR A 242 -9.64 -3.81 -13.34
N HIS A 243 -8.48 -4.46 -13.16
CA HIS A 243 -7.27 -4.21 -13.92
C HIS A 243 -6.72 -5.49 -14.59
N PRO A 244 -7.49 -6.13 -15.49
CA PRO A 244 -6.98 -7.26 -16.25
C PRO A 244 -5.84 -6.79 -17.16
N HIS A 245 -4.76 -7.56 -17.20
CA HIS A 245 -3.56 -7.21 -17.95
C HIS A 245 -2.94 -8.43 -18.61
N THR A 246 -2.07 -8.16 -19.59
CA THR A 246 -1.40 -9.18 -20.41
C THR A 246 0.03 -8.73 -20.69
N SER A 247 0.92 -9.68 -20.97
CA SER A 247 2.21 -9.38 -21.62
C SER A 247 2.15 -9.85 -23.05
N THR A 248 2.30 -8.92 -23.99
CA THR A 248 2.32 -9.25 -25.42
C THR A 248 3.48 -10.20 -25.75
N GLU A 249 3.49 -10.74 -26.95
CA GLU A 249 4.53 -11.65 -27.38
C GLU A 249 5.90 -10.94 -27.47
N LEU A 250 6.93 -11.56 -26.87
CA LEU A 250 8.32 -11.17 -27.05
C LEU A 250 8.75 -11.47 -28.48
N LEU A 251 9.32 -10.51 -29.16
CA LEU A 251 9.75 -10.62 -30.56
C LEU A 251 11.26 -10.82 -30.68
N SER A 252 12.05 -10.23 -29.77
CA SER A 252 13.49 -10.44 -29.67
C SER A 252 14.02 -10.09 -28.28
N GLY A 253 15.22 -10.59 -27.94
CA GLY A 253 15.89 -10.32 -26.66
C GLY A 253 15.39 -11.19 -25.52
N ILE A 254 15.66 -10.73 -24.28
CA ILE A 254 15.21 -11.36 -23.03
C ILE A 254 14.59 -10.26 -22.17
N LYS A 255 13.36 -10.47 -21.73
CA LYS A 255 12.67 -9.52 -20.84
C LYS A 255 12.64 -10.05 -19.42
N TYR A 256 12.94 -9.15 -18.47
CA TYR A 256 12.74 -9.37 -17.03
C TYR A 256 11.74 -8.35 -16.48
N SER A 257 10.80 -8.82 -15.69
CA SER A 257 9.88 -7.97 -14.93
C SER A 257 9.77 -8.46 -13.49
N LEU A 258 9.69 -7.53 -12.55
CA LEU A 258 9.42 -7.83 -11.15
C LEU A 258 7.94 -7.55 -10.88
N THR A 259 7.21 -8.57 -10.47
CA THR A 259 5.84 -8.46 -10.01
C THR A 259 5.80 -8.60 -8.49
N ILE A 260 5.08 -7.70 -7.83
CA ILE A 260 5.01 -7.61 -6.38
C ILE A 260 3.54 -7.62 -5.96
N TRP A 261 3.15 -8.57 -5.12
CA TRP A 261 1.80 -8.74 -4.63
C TRP A 261 1.68 -8.35 -3.17
N SER A 262 0.82 -7.39 -2.87
CA SER A 262 0.44 -7.11 -1.49
C SER A 262 -0.51 -8.18 -0.95
N SER A 263 -0.55 -8.33 0.36
CA SER A 263 -1.52 -9.19 1.06
C SER A 263 -2.94 -8.66 0.85
N ARG A 264 -3.90 -9.58 0.75
CA ARG A 264 -5.34 -9.27 0.64
C ARG A 264 -6.00 -9.22 2.02
N PHE A 265 -5.44 -9.94 2.98
CA PHE A 265 -5.94 -10.09 4.35
C PHE A 265 -4.77 -10.07 5.33
N GLU A 266 -5.06 -9.80 6.60
CA GLU A 266 -4.05 -9.70 7.67
C GLU A 266 -3.15 -10.95 7.80
N ASN A 267 -3.65 -12.13 7.46
CA ASN A 267 -2.93 -13.41 7.56
C ASN A 267 -2.70 -14.09 6.20
N ASP A 268 -2.62 -13.34 5.11
CA ASP A 268 -2.45 -13.85 3.74
C ASP A 268 -0.97 -14.12 3.38
N GLU A 269 -0.13 -14.40 4.37
CA GLU A 269 1.31 -14.68 4.17
C GLU A 269 1.64 -16.13 3.76
N ASN A 270 0.65 -17.01 3.60
CA ASN A 270 0.82 -18.43 3.27
C ASN A 270 0.51 -18.75 1.81
#